data_0c262c78e68b48e4acc11e840af88d69
#
_entry.id   0c262c78e68b48e4acc11e840af88d69
#
_cell.length_a   1.000
_cell.length_b   1.000
_cell.length_c   1.000
_cell.angle_alpha   90.00
_cell.angle_beta   90.00
_cell.angle_gamma   90.00
#
_symmetry.space_group_name_H-M   'P 1'
#
loop_
_entity.id
_entity.type
_entity.pdbx_description
1 polymer ?
#
loop_
_entity_poly.entity_id
_entity_poly.type
_entity_poly.pdbx_seq_one_letter_code
_entity_poly.pdbx_strand_id
1 'polypeptide(L)'
;FNNERAMDLAGRIQTLSGKNLKDITPYANASFGQTRYAQNTDVLANCQIIIDAIKNDNYIEFDWNVYDVKNKNVYLHFQGRRTVIPIRLMLNNGRYFCLVRYRDSRKVYTYSVDLMTRLRVKEQRKSDGIGFDNLNIPLERAVYILNHPYMMGGELRSYIVRIDREYFSRLIDDFSYEINVLKETDTT
;
A
#
# COMPACT_ATOMS: atom_id res chain seq x y z
N PHE A 1 -7.41 4.85 11.54
CA PHE A 1 -8.13 3.90 12.39
C PHE A 1 -8.63 4.68 13.59
N ASN A 2 -9.93 4.79 13.74
CA ASN A 2 -10.49 5.29 14.99
C ASN A 2 -10.17 4.27 16.09
N ASN A 3 -9.63 4.70 17.22
CA ASN A 3 -9.27 3.84 18.35
C ASN A 3 -10.42 2.90 18.76
N GLU A 4 -11.66 3.35 18.66
CA GLU A 4 -12.86 2.57 18.93
C GLU A 4 -13.02 1.35 18.01
N ARG A 5 -12.81 1.52 16.70
CA ARG A 5 -12.87 0.42 15.73
C ARG A 5 -11.70 -0.55 15.86
N ALA A 6 -10.52 -0.06 16.21
CA ALA A 6 -9.37 -0.91 16.48
C ALA A 6 -9.60 -1.78 17.73
N MET A 7 -10.21 -1.22 18.77
CA MET A 7 -10.57 -1.95 19.99
C MET A 7 -11.71 -2.95 19.74
N ASP A 8 -12.71 -2.61 18.94
CA ASP A 8 -13.79 -3.53 18.53
C ASP A 8 -13.23 -4.71 17.71
N LEU A 9 -12.33 -4.44 16.74
CA LEU A 9 -11.67 -5.48 15.97
C LEU A 9 -10.78 -6.38 16.82
N ALA A 10 -10.01 -5.80 17.75
CA ALA A 10 -9.20 -6.56 18.70
C ALA A 10 -10.08 -7.45 19.61
N GLY A 11 -11.22 -6.93 20.08
CA GLY A 11 -12.21 -7.69 20.84
C GLY A 11 -12.79 -8.88 20.06
N ARG A 12 -13.11 -8.69 18.79
CA ARG A 12 -13.62 -9.76 17.91
C ARG A 12 -12.56 -10.84 17.64
N ILE A 13 -11.32 -10.44 17.38
CA ILE A 13 -10.20 -11.38 17.22
C ILE A 13 -9.96 -12.16 18.49
N GLN A 14 -10.06 -11.53 19.66
CA GLN A 14 -9.96 -12.18 20.96
C GLN A 14 -11.03 -13.24 21.15
N THR A 15 -12.28 -12.93 20.80
CA THR A 15 -13.41 -13.88 20.90
C THR A 15 -13.21 -15.09 19.98
N LEU A 16 -12.62 -14.90 18.79
CA LEU A 16 -12.36 -15.96 17.83
C LEU A 16 -11.14 -16.81 18.18
N SER A 17 -10.13 -16.26 18.83
CA SER A 17 -8.89 -16.97 19.14
C SER A 17 -8.93 -17.79 20.44
N GLY A 18 -9.92 -17.59 21.28
CA GLY A 18 -10.01 -18.24 22.60
C GLY A 18 -8.86 -17.89 23.56
N LYS A 19 -7.95 -16.99 23.18
CA LYS A 19 -6.80 -16.56 23.98
C LYS A 19 -7.04 -15.19 24.60
N ASN A 20 -6.64 -15.05 25.85
CA ASN A 20 -6.81 -13.81 26.59
C ASN A 20 -5.75 -12.80 26.12
N LEU A 21 -6.14 -11.84 25.27
CA LEU A 21 -5.25 -10.77 24.79
C LEU A 21 -4.81 -9.80 25.91
N LYS A 22 -5.39 -9.92 27.12
CA LYS A 22 -4.99 -9.09 28.27
C LYS A 22 -3.51 -9.22 28.60
N ASP A 23 -2.90 -10.37 28.31
CA ASP A 23 -1.48 -10.63 28.59
C ASP A 23 -0.55 -10.01 27.53
N ILE A 24 -1.06 -9.66 26.34
CA ILE A 24 -0.28 -9.07 25.25
C ILE A 24 -0.50 -7.54 25.17
N THR A 25 -1.60 -7.04 25.68
CA THR A 25 -2.00 -5.62 25.61
C THR A 25 -0.96 -4.65 26.20
N PRO A 26 -0.27 -4.95 27.31
CA PRO A 26 0.77 -4.05 27.84
C PRO A 26 1.95 -3.86 26.90
N TYR A 27 2.24 -4.86 26.06
CA TYR A 27 3.36 -4.86 25.12
C TYR A 27 2.97 -4.36 23.72
N ALA A 28 1.69 -4.46 23.37
CA ALA A 28 1.15 -4.05 22.08
C ALA A 28 0.68 -2.58 22.02
N ASN A 29 0.40 -1.98 23.19
CA ASN A 29 -0.19 -0.64 23.29
C ASN A 29 0.69 0.50 22.76
N ALA A 30 2.00 0.30 22.61
CA ALA A 30 2.88 1.33 22.08
C ALA A 30 2.65 1.62 20.58
N SER A 31 2.05 0.70 19.85
CA SER A 31 1.92 0.80 18.39
C SER A 31 0.54 1.21 17.90
N PHE A 32 -0.52 1.01 18.69
CA PHE A 32 -1.90 1.29 18.25
C PHE A 32 -2.33 2.75 18.44
N GLY A 33 -1.62 3.52 19.26
CA GLY A 33 -2.01 4.90 19.60
C GLY A 33 -1.51 5.99 18.67
N GLN A 34 -0.59 5.65 17.75
CA GLN A 34 -0.02 6.61 16.82
C GLN A 34 -0.09 6.07 15.38
N THR A 35 -1.29 6.01 14.83
CA THR A 35 -1.40 5.94 13.38
C THR A 35 -0.96 7.29 12.81
N ARG A 36 0.33 7.41 12.53
CA ARG A 36 0.96 8.59 11.89
C ARG A 36 0.36 8.94 10.53
N TYR A 37 -0.68 8.22 10.07
CA TYR A 37 -1.18 8.26 8.70
C TYR A 37 -2.65 8.65 8.58
N ALA A 38 -3.32 8.99 9.66
CA ALA A 38 -4.77 9.09 9.63
C ALA A 38 -5.29 10.53 9.59
N GLN A 39 -4.96 11.26 8.55
CA GLN A 39 -5.85 12.36 8.11
C GLN A 39 -7.03 11.83 7.26
N ASN A 40 -6.91 10.62 6.71
CA ASN A 40 -8.00 9.94 6.03
C ASN A 40 -8.51 8.80 6.92
N THR A 41 -9.64 9.01 7.58
CA THR A 41 -10.24 8.07 8.54
C THR A 41 -10.90 6.86 7.89
N ASP A 42 -11.07 6.84 6.57
CA ASP A 42 -11.90 5.87 5.87
C ASP A 42 -11.11 4.85 5.03
N VAL A 43 -9.85 4.56 5.38
CA VAL A 43 -9.00 3.64 4.61
C VAL A 43 -9.67 2.27 4.39
N LEU A 44 -10.30 1.68 5.42
CA LEU A 44 -10.98 0.39 5.28
C LEU A 44 -12.24 0.47 4.43
N ALA A 45 -13.02 1.55 4.55
CA ALA A 45 -14.17 1.79 3.69
C ALA A 45 -13.72 1.96 2.23
N ASN A 46 -12.63 2.70 2.00
CA ASN A 46 -12.02 2.83 0.67
C ASN A 46 -11.54 1.47 0.13
N CYS A 47 -10.92 0.63 0.96
CA CYS A 47 -10.54 -0.72 0.57
C CYS A 47 -11.76 -1.55 0.11
N GLN A 48 -12.88 -1.47 0.83
CA GLN A 48 -14.10 -2.18 0.46
C GLN A 48 -14.63 -1.69 -0.90
N ILE A 49 -14.70 -0.37 -1.12
CA ILE A 49 -15.11 0.23 -2.39
C ILE A 49 -14.22 -0.26 -3.54
N ILE A 50 -12.90 -0.32 -3.32
CA ILE A 50 -11.93 -0.81 -4.32
C ILE A 50 -12.18 -2.28 -4.63
N ILE A 51 -12.38 -3.13 -3.61
CA ILE A 51 -12.64 -4.57 -3.79
C ILE A 51 -13.91 -4.77 -4.60
N ASP A 52 -14.98 -4.05 -4.27
CA ASP A 52 -16.25 -4.16 -4.98
C ASP A 52 -16.14 -3.68 -6.43
N ALA A 53 -15.37 -2.61 -6.68
CA ALA A 53 -15.09 -2.14 -8.02
C ALA A 53 -14.27 -3.14 -8.84
N ILE A 54 -13.30 -3.84 -8.22
CA ILE A 54 -12.53 -4.91 -8.87
C ILE A 54 -13.44 -6.07 -9.26
N LYS A 55 -14.28 -6.54 -8.32
CA LYS A 55 -15.21 -7.67 -8.54
C LYS A 55 -16.23 -7.40 -9.65
N ASN A 56 -16.70 -6.16 -9.75
CA ASN A 56 -17.75 -5.77 -10.68
C ASN A 56 -17.22 -5.12 -11.97
N ASP A 57 -15.91 -5.16 -12.18
CA ASP A 57 -15.27 -4.54 -13.34
C ASP A 57 -15.58 -3.05 -13.52
N ASN A 58 -15.70 -2.30 -12.46
CA ASN A 58 -16.01 -0.88 -12.48
C ASN A 58 -14.76 -0.01 -12.40
N TYR A 59 -14.88 1.23 -12.91
CA TYR A 59 -13.92 2.28 -12.63
C TYR A 59 -14.09 2.80 -11.20
N ILE A 60 -13.00 3.32 -10.64
CA ILE A 60 -13.04 4.15 -9.46
C ILE A 60 -12.60 5.58 -9.79
N GLU A 61 -13.21 6.53 -9.10
CA GLU A 61 -12.81 7.94 -9.14
C GLU A 61 -12.47 8.40 -7.72
N PHE A 62 -11.36 9.11 -7.58
CA PHE A 62 -10.91 9.65 -6.30
C PHE A 62 -10.10 10.92 -6.50
N ASP A 63 -9.99 11.71 -5.44
CA ASP A 63 -9.05 12.81 -5.36
C ASP A 63 -7.73 12.28 -4.80
N TRP A 64 -6.68 12.43 -5.58
CA TRP A 64 -5.31 12.09 -5.20
C TRP A 64 -4.68 13.22 -4.40
N ASN A 65 -4.10 12.87 -3.26
CA ASN A 65 -3.44 13.80 -2.38
C ASN A 65 -2.01 13.37 -2.10
N VAL A 66 -1.19 14.32 -1.63
CA VAL A 66 0.12 14.09 -1.04
C VAL A 66 0.19 14.78 0.30
N TYR A 67 1.08 14.34 1.18
CA TYR A 67 1.34 15.08 2.40
C TYR A 67 2.16 16.34 2.10
N ASP A 68 1.74 17.44 2.68
CA ASP A 68 2.43 18.72 2.61
C ASP A 68 2.42 19.40 3.99
N VAL A 69 3.27 20.41 4.19
CA VAL A 69 3.44 21.11 5.47
C VAL A 69 3.15 22.59 5.29
N LYS A 70 2.20 23.12 6.09
CA LYS A 70 1.90 24.55 6.16
C LYS A 70 1.73 24.95 7.63
N ASN A 71 2.41 26.02 8.04
CA ASN A 71 2.34 26.54 9.40
C ASN A 71 2.65 25.46 10.48
N LYS A 72 3.68 24.64 10.23
CA LYS A 72 4.09 23.50 11.08
C LYS A 72 3.05 22.37 11.22
N ASN A 73 1.95 22.42 10.46
CA ASN A 73 0.94 21.37 10.42
C ASN A 73 1.04 20.56 9.12
N VAL A 74 0.99 19.24 9.25
CA VAL A 74 0.91 18.33 8.12
C VAL A 74 -0.53 18.25 7.65
N TYR A 75 -0.75 18.35 6.34
CA TYR A 75 -2.07 18.24 5.73
C TYR A 75 -2.02 17.50 4.41
N LEU A 76 -3.18 17.08 3.91
CA LEU A 76 -3.32 16.48 2.60
C LEU A 76 -3.50 17.58 1.54
N HIS A 77 -2.53 17.66 0.64
CA HIS A 77 -2.55 18.59 -0.50
C HIS A 77 -3.09 17.87 -1.73
N PHE A 78 -4.16 18.41 -2.30
CA PHE A 78 -4.81 17.88 -3.48
C PHE A 78 -3.93 18.01 -4.72
N GLN A 79 -3.72 16.91 -5.42
CA GLN A 79 -2.90 16.84 -6.65
C GLN A 79 -3.76 16.62 -7.91
N GLY A 80 -5.05 16.40 -7.76
CA GLY A 80 -5.98 16.25 -8.87
C GLY A 80 -6.85 15.01 -8.75
N ARG A 81 -7.92 15.02 -9.53
CA ARG A 81 -8.87 13.91 -9.60
C ARG A 81 -8.37 12.85 -10.56
N ARG A 82 -8.57 11.58 -10.19
CA ARG A 82 -8.18 10.41 -10.97
C ARG A 82 -9.39 9.54 -11.23
N THR A 83 -9.55 9.08 -12.46
CA THR A 83 -10.49 8.03 -12.85
C THR A 83 -9.69 6.90 -13.45
N VAL A 84 -9.74 5.72 -12.82
CA VAL A 84 -8.84 4.61 -13.13
C VAL A 84 -9.56 3.28 -13.02
N ILE A 85 -8.97 2.25 -13.58
CA ILE A 85 -9.39 0.86 -13.45
C ILE A 85 -8.58 0.23 -12.32
N PRO A 86 -9.20 -0.14 -11.20
CA PRO A 86 -8.49 -0.86 -10.15
C PRO A 86 -8.20 -2.29 -10.59
N ILE A 87 -6.97 -2.75 -10.33
CA ILE A 87 -6.49 -4.08 -10.73
C ILE A 87 -6.40 -4.97 -9.49
N ARG A 88 -5.74 -4.49 -8.46
CA ARG A 88 -5.46 -5.26 -7.25
C ARG A 88 -5.26 -4.34 -6.05
N LEU A 89 -5.72 -4.81 -4.90
CA LEU A 89 -5.41 -4.20 -3.60
C LEU A 89 -4.27 -5.00 -2.95
N MET A 90 -3.26 -4.30 -2.46
CA MET A 90 -2.09 -4.87 -1.80
C MET A 90 -1.86 -4.25 -0.44
N LEU A 91 -1.39 -5.06 0.50
CA LEU A 91 -0.90 -4.61 1.81
C LEU A 91 0.63 -4.77 1.82
N ASN A 92 1.34 -3.68 2.04
CA ASN A 92 2.79 -3.67 2.20
C ASN A 92 3.18 -2.70 3.33
N ASN A 93 4.04 -3.15 4.24
CA ASN A 93 4.51 -2.36 5.39
C ASN A 93 3.38 -1.66 6.17
N GLY A 94 2.25 -2.36 6.40
CA GLY A 94 1.10 -1.85 7.15
C GLY A 94 0.24 -0.83 6.40
N ARG A 95 0.50 -0.57 5.12
CA ARG A 95 -0.28 0.36 4.27
C ARG A 95 -0.95 -0.38 3.12
N TYR A 96 -2.17 0.05 2.80
CA TYR A 96 -2.89 -0.46 1.63
C TYR A 96 -2.55 0.36 0.40
N PHE A 97 -2.29 -0.36 -0.70
CA PHE A 97 -1.99 0.19 -2.01
C PHE A 97 -2.94 -0.41 -3.04
N CYS A 98 -3.44 0.43 -3.94
CA CYS A 98 -4.23 0.01 -5.08
C CYS A 98 -3.38 0.10 -6.35
N LEU A 99 -3.19 -1.04 -7.02
CA LEU A 99 -2.67 -1.07 -8.38
C LEU A 99 -3.79 -0.73 -9.33
N VAL A 100 -3.51 0.20 -10.21
CA VAL A 100 -4.48 0.70 -11.17
C VAL A 100 -3.87 0.88 -12.55
N ARG A 101 -4.71 0.98 -13.56
CA ARG A 101 -4.32 1.50 -14.87
C ARG A 101 -5.32 2.53 -15.37
N TYR A 102 -4.88 3.39 -16.25
CA TYR A 102 -5.79 4.25 -16.99
C TYR A 102 -6.42 3.48 -18.16
N ARG A 103 -7.56 3.99 -18.64
CA ARG A 103 -8.20 3.46 -19.86
C ARG A 103 -7.19 3.50 -21.00
N ASP A 104 -7.24 2.47 -21.84
CA ASP A 104 -6.39 2.33 -23.03
C ASP A 104 -4.88 2.31 -22.76
N SER A 105 -4.48 2.12 -21.48
CA SER A 105 -3.08 2.06 -21.07
C SER A 105 -2.74 0.69 -20.47
N ARG A 106 -1.61 0.14 -20.89
CA ARG A 106 -1.02 -1.08 -20.27
C ARG A 106 -0.12 -0.76 -19.08
N LYS A 107 0.17 0.53 -18.85
CA LYS A 107 1.01 0.94 -17.73
C LYS A 107 0.24 0.86 -16.43
N VAL A 108 0.84 0.23 -15.44
CA VAL A 108 0.30 0.11 -14.08
C VAL A 108 0.88 1.17 -13.19
N TYR A 109 0.04 1.75 -12.37
CA TYR A 109 0.37 2.76 -11.37
C TYR A 109 -0.04 2.24 -10.00
N THR A 110 0.66 2.71 -8.98
CA THR A 110 0.36 2.38 -7.58
C THR A 110 -0.07 3.63 -6.85
N TYR A 111 -1.20 3.56 -6.17
CA TYR A 111 -1.70 4.62 -5.31
C TYR A 111 -1.90 4.10 -3.89
N SER A 112 -1.42 4.86 -2.90
CA SER A 112 -1.66 4.56 -1.50
C SER A 112 -3.08 4.94 -1.10
N VAL A 113 -3.83 3.99 -0.51
CA VAL A 113 -5.27 4.16 -0.23
C VAL A 113 -5.53 5.25 0.81
N ASP A 114 -4.61 5.45 1.76
CA ASP A 114 -4.69 6.51 2.75
C ASP A 114 -4.58 7.93 2.16
N LEU A 115 -4.08 8.06 0.93
CA LEU A 115 -4.00 9.33 0.20
C LEU A 115 -5.16 9.53 -0.80
N MET A 116 -6.08 8.56 -0.89
CA MET A 116 -7.31 8.68 -1.70
C MET A 116 -8.42 9.27 -0.85
N THR A 117 -8.98 10.39 -1.28
CA THR A 117 -10.19 10.99 -0.66
C THR A 117 -11.31 11.05 -1.67
N ARG A 118 -12.55 11.15 -1.18
CA ARG A 118 -13.76 11.19 -2.02
C ARG A 118 -13.84 10.03 -3.02
N LEU A 119 -13.36 8.85 -2.61
CA LEU A 119 -13.38 7.65 -3.43
C LEU A 119 -14.82 7.20 -3.70
N ARG A 120 -15.11 6.92 -4.97
CA ARG A 120 -16.40 6.41 -5.40
C ARG A 120 -16.27 5.48 -6.60
N VAL A 121 -17.21 4.57 -6.73
CA VAL A 121 -17.34 3.73 -7.93
C VAL A 121 -17.98 4.54 -9.04
N LYS A 122 -17.45 4.40 -10.26
CA LYS A 122 -18.10 4.81 -11.50
C LYS A 122 -18.60 3.58 -12.22
N GLU A 123 -19.91 3.50 -12.46
CA GLU A 123 -20.59 2.39 -13.12
C GLU A 123 -20.32 2.36 -14.64
N GLN A 124 -19.06 2.31 -15.04
CA GLN A 124 -18.68 2.08 -16.42
C GLN A 124 -17.87 0.79 -16.50
N ARG A 125 -18.36 -0.17 -17.26
CA ARG A 125 -17.63 -1.43 -17.48
C ARG A 125 -16.27 -1.17 -18.11
N LYS A 126 -15.27 -1.89 -17.69
CA LYS A 126 -13.87 -1.83 -18.11
C LYS A 126 -13.62 -2.34 -19.53
N SER A 127 -14.57 -2.33 -20.44
CA SER A 127 -14.42 -2.92 -21.78
C SER A 127 -13.54 -2.05 -22.68
N ASP A 128 -12.24 -2.09 -22.46
CA ASP A 128 -11.23 -1.50 -23.34
C ASP A 128 -10.39 -2.56 -24.08
N GLY A 129 -10.77 -3.84 -23.95
CA GLY A 129 -10.09 -4.96 -24.63
C GLY A 129 -8.72 -5.32 -24.03
N ILE A 130 -8.26 -4.63 -23.02
CA ILE A 130 -6.97 -4.93 -22.35
C ILE A 130 -7.24 -5.85 -21.16
N GLY A 131 -7.03 -7.15 -21.33
CA GLY A 131 -7.08 -8.13 -20.24
C GLY A 131 -5.92 -7.96 -19.28
N PHE A 132 -6.08 -8.45 -18.05
CA PHE A 132 -5.02 -8.40 -17.02
C PHE A 132 -3.77 -9.18 -17.44
N ASP A 133 -3.92 -10.25 -18.23
CA ASP A 133 -2.82 -11.06 -18.75
C ASP A 133 -1.93 -10.31 -19.75
N ASN A 134 -2.42 -9.20 -20.28
CA ASN A 134 -1.68 -8.34 -21.21
C ASN A 134 -0.93 -7.19 -20.52
N LEU A 135 -0.89 -7.17 -19.20
CA LEU A 135 -0.12 -6.21 -18.43
C LEU A 135 1.31 -6.69 -18.29
N ASN A 136 2.27 -5.86 -18.65
CA ASN A 136 3.70 -6.19 -18.64
C ASN A 136 4.32 -6.19 -17.22
N ILE A 137 3.55 -6.64 -16.22
CA ILE A 137 4.04 -6.74 -14.85
C ILE A 137 3.52 -8.03 -14.21
N PRO A 138 4.33 -8.68 -13.39
CA PRO A 138 3.84 -9.78 -12.57
C PRO A 138 2.85 -9.21 -11.53
N LEU A 139 1.60 -9.66 -11.62
CA LEU A 139 0.56 -9.27 -10.65
C LEU A 139 0.59 -10.13 -9.38
N GLU A 140 1.45 -11.14 -9.34
CA GLU A 140 1.65 -11.93 -8.13
C GLU A 140 2.22 -11.02 -7.03
N ARG A 141 1.55 -11.04 -5.86
CA ARG A 141 1.85 -10.11 -4.76
C ARG A 141 3.33 -10.13 -4.36
N ALA A 142 3.88 -11.32 -4.17
CA ALA A 142 5.27 -11.47 -3.72
C ALA A 142 6.23 -10.86 -4.73
N VAL A 143 6.11 -11.22 -6.01
CA VAL A 143 6.97 -10.74 -7.09
C VAL A 143 6.83 -9.23 -7.28
N TYR A 144 5.59 -8.69 -7.18
CA TYR A 144 5.40 -7.26 -7.31
C TYR A 144 6.06 -6.46 -6.17
N ILE A 145 5.92 -6.91 -4.92
CA ILE A 145 6.50 -6.25 -3.75
C ILE A 145 8.04 -6.32 -3.81
N LEU A 146 8.62 -7.45 -4.19
CA LEU A 146 10.08 -7.60 -4.35
C LEU A 146 10.65 -6.60 -5.36
N ASN A 147 9.95 -6.42 -6.48
CA ASN A 147 10.36 -5.48 -7.51
C ASN A 147 10.04 -4.01 -7.18
N HIS A 148 9.15 -3.76 -6.22
CA HIS A 148 8.70 -2.42 -5.83
C HIS A 148 8.63 -2.31 -4.30
N PRO A 149 9.73 -2.38 -3.56
CA PRO A 149 9.75 -2.46 -2.09
C PRO A 149 9.01 -1.30 -1.41
N TYR A 150 9.05 -0.10 -2.01
CA TYR A 150 8.30 1.07 -1.54
C TYR A 150 6.99 1.30 -2.28
N MET A 151 6.53 0.33 -3.08
CA MET A 151 5.33 0.44 -3.91
C MET A 151 5.35 1.64 -4.88
N MET A 152 6.53 2.10 -5.25
CA MET A 152 6.70 3.12 -6.28
C MET A 152 6.70 2.46 -7.66
N GLY A 153 5.91 3.02 -8.58
CA GLY A 153 5.93 2.59 -9.97
C GLY A 153 7.16 3.15 -10.70
N GLY A 154 7.60 2.48 -11.77
CA GLY A 154 8.72 2.91 -12.61
C GLY A 154 9.33 1.77 -13.39
N GLU A 155 10.39 2.06 -14.11
CA GLU A 155 11.22 1.04 -14.75
C GLU A 155 12.11 0.36 -13.72
N LEU A 156 12.18 -0.96 -13.78
CA LEU A 156 13.12 -1.72 -12.97
C LEU A 156 14.53 -1.48 -13.47
N ARG A 157 15.43 -1.10 -12.57
CA ARG A 157 16.85 -0.90 -12.87
C ARG A 157 17.69 -1.58 -11.81
N SER A 158 18.76 -2.22 -12.22
CA SER A 158 19.75 -2.77 -11.31
C SER A 158 20.73 -1.68 -10.88
N TYR A 159 21.04 -1.64 -9.60
CA TYR A 159 22.03 -0.74 -9.03
C TYR A 159 23.08 -1.54 -8.27
N ILE A 160 24.32 -1.09 -8.33
CA ILE A 160 25.39 -1.58 -7.46
C ILE A 160 25.53 -0.55 -6.34
N VAL A 161 25.36 -0.99 -5.12
CA VAL A 161 25.50 -0.15 -3.93
C VAL A 161 26.67 -0.65 -3.09
N ARG A 162 27.37 0.27 -2.46
CA ARG A 162 28.33 -0.02 -1.41
C ARG A 162 27.68 0.33 -0.07
N ILE A 163 27.76 -0.58 0.90
CA ILE A 163 27.15 -0.41 2.21
C ILE A 163 28.08 -0.93 3.29
N ASP A 164 28.13 -0.24 4.43
CA ASP A 164 28.87 -0.72 5.57
C ASP A 164 28.12 -1.87 6.26
N ARG A 165 28.86 -2.84 6.79
CA ARG A 165 28.29 -4.07 7.37
C ARG A 165 27.24 -3.82 8.46
N GLU A 166 27.37 -2.76 9.24
CA GLU A 166 26.41 -2.39 10.27
C GLU A 166 25.02 -2.08 9.73
N TYR A 167 24.91 -1.65 8.46
CA TYR A 167 23.63 -1.32 7.80
C TYR A 167 23.09 -2.47 6.94
N PHE A 168 23.80 -3.58 6.84
CA PHE A 168 23.41 -4.68 5.94
C PHE A 168 22.03 -5.27 6.30
N SER A 169 21.71 -5.38 7.60
CA SER A 169 20.39 -5.85 8.04
C SER A 169 19.25 -4.98 7.50
N ARG A 170 19.46 -3.66 7.45
CA ARG A 170 18.47 -2.74 6.85
C ARG A 170 18.27 -2.97 5.37
N LEU A 171 19.34 -3.25 4.65
CA LEU A 171 19.27 -3.57 3.24
C LEU A 171 18.44 -4.84 3.00
N ILE A 172 18.60 -5.86 3.84
CA ILE A 172 17.80 -7.08 3.79
C ILE A 172 16.33 -6.80 4.12
N ASP A 173 16.05 -5.97 5.12
CA ASP A 173 14.67 -5.61 5.50
C ASP A 173 13.94 -4.89 4.36
N ASP A 174 14.65 -4.04 3.60
CA ASP A 174 14.07 -3.27 2.51
C ASP A 174 13.98 -4.05 1.19
N PHE A 175 14.99 -4.88 0.87
CA PHE A 175 15.15 -5.49 -0.46
C PHE A 175 15.12 -7.03 -0.45
N SER A 176 14.87 -7.65 0.70
CA SER A 176 14.87 -9.11 0.82
C SER A 176 16.26 -9.75 0.70
N TYR A 177 16.30 -11.07 0.85
CA TYR A 177 17.54 -11.86 0.75
C TYR A 177 18.06 -12.07 -0.69
N GLU A 178 17.32 -11.62 -1.70
CA GLU A 178 17.70 -11.77 -3.13
C GLU A 178 18.74 -10.73 -3.59
N ILE A 179 19.67 -10.39 -2.69
CA ILE A 179 20.73 -9.43 -2.97
C ILE A 179 21.96 -10.21 -3.49
N ASN A 180 22.50 -9.80 -4.62
CA ASN A 180 23.71 -10.36 -5.14
C ASN A 180 24.95 -9.61 -4.58
N VAL A 181 25.70 -10.26 -3.69
CA VAL A 181 26.93 -9.70 -3.14
C VAL A 181 28.07 -9.89 -4.15
N LEU A 182 28.54 -8.80 -4.73
CA LEU A 182 29.60 -8.82 -5.75
C LEU A 182 31.00 -8.81 -5.15
N LYS A 183 31.20 -8.14 -4.02
CA LYS A 183 32.48 -8.01 -3.34
C LYS A 183 32.23 -7.78 -1.85
N GLU A 184 33.08 -8.35 -1.04
CA GLU A 184 33.09 -8.21 0.41
C GLU A 184 34.44 -7.69 0.89
N THR A 185 34.45 -6.83 1.88
CA THR A 185 35.62 -6.37 2.61
C THR A 185 35.31 -6.46 4.11
N ASP A 186 36.31 -6.27 4.98
CA ASP A 186 36.11 -6.39 6.43
C ASP A 186 35.14 -5.36 7.00
N THR A 187 34.95 -4.25 6.30
CA THR A 187 34.03 -3.15 6.70
C THR A 187 32.84 -2.98 5.78
N THR A 188 32.88 -3.50 4.57
CA THR A 188 31.81 -3.34 3.55
C THR A 188 31.52 -4.63 2.81
#